data_44455d8d8d90526e4d3685c8561c0ee0
#
_entry.id   44455d8d8d90526e4d3685c8561c0ee0
#
_cell.length_a   1.000
_cell.length_b   1.000
_cell.length_c   1.000
_cell.angle_alpha   90.00
_cell.angle_beta   90.00
_cell.angle_gamma   90.00
#
_symmetry.space_group_name_H-M   'P 1'
#
loop_
_entity.id
_entity.type
_entity.pdbx_description
1 polymer ?
#
loop_
_entity_poly.entity_id
_entity_poly.type
_entity_poly.pdbx_seq_one_letter_code
_entity_poly.pdbx_strand_id
1 'polypeptide(L)'
;MPTPKPRITRQNYPRILDAGSKLNDFLDESCLKGHSRKLSRSAVTAVIESAIEFAGTKASRSLLEIPGDLTSADRDKLLKRKGKELFNYFIKYCSDPASTALNCNNKHYKEVAKEQFLNQTLQKQRMNSGWRYQFIAKGLASKTGRFDTVSDLGTQEADFNAVVEITGKQQSLSMYVSVKNRVNTMGGQDWPKAIEAIERMAALDKNRTGSYICIFGIAMDRGTRMIKRRAGTQNPHAHNTEVWKSDFFWPFFTNLSYEEIIKSVLEVLMKSGKSDIPLIELPSKLLDSFGQCCRENNLINGDGRFVDAYKLAEVFCGRKAKKK
;
A
#
# COMPACT_ATOMS: atom_id res chain seq x y z
N MET A 1 27.90 -14.34 9.10
CA MET A 1 27.06 -14.58 7.91
C MET A 1 25.67 -14.92 8.39
N PRO A 2 24.59 -14.31 7.92
CA PRO A 2 23.25 -14.71 8.31
C PRO A 2 23.01 -16.15 7.82
N THR A 3 22.54 -17.01 8.71
CA THR A 3 22.17 -18.39 8.41
C THR A 3 21.17 -18.39 7.25
N PRO A 4 21.41 -19.15 6.18
CA PRO A 4 20.48 -19.19 5.05
C PRO A 4 19.12 -19.68 5.55
N LYS A 5 18.06 -18.89 5.24
CA LYS A 5 16.69 -19.28 5.56
C LYS A 5 16.40 -20.64 4.94
N PRO A 6 15.82 -21.60 5.69
CA PRO A 6 15.57 -22.93 5.17
C PRO A 6 14.67 -22.84 3.93
N ARG A 7 15.07 -23.52 2.86
CA ARG A 7 14.27 -23.60 1.63
C ARG A 7 13.02 -24.43 1.94
N ILE A 8 11.86 -23.84 1.74
CA ILE A 8 10.61 -24.57 1.93
C ILE A 8 10.38 -25.47 0.73
N THR A 9 10.36 -26.76 0.98
CA THR A 9 10.01 -27.80 0.01
C THR A 9 8.56 -28.27 0.25
N ARG A 10 7.95 -28.94 -0.73
CA ARG A 10 6.60 -29.54 -0.57
C ARG A 10 6.47 -30.39 0.69
N GLN A 11 7.52 -31.03 1.14
CA GLN A 11 7.54 -31.91 2.31
C GLN A 11 7.48 -31.13 3.63
N ASN A 12 7.83 -29.82 3.63
CA ASN A 12 7.89 -28.99 4.83
C ASN A 12 6.59 -28.20 5.08
N TYR A 13 5.60 -28.29 4.17
CA TYR A 13 4.32 -27.67 4.37
C TYR A 13 3.39 -28.61 5.11
N PRO A 14 2.86 -28.24 6.26
CA PRO A 14 1.70 -28.93 6.80
C PRO A 14 0.55 -28.76 5.81
N ARG A 15 0.11 -29.82 5.19
CA ARG A 15 -1.03 -29.81 4.27
C ARG A 15 -2.30 -29.51 5.05
N ILE A 16 -3.00 -28.45 4.69
CA ILE A 16 -4.31 -28.18 5.27
C ILE A 16 -5.34 -29.18 4.76
N LEU A 17 -5.30 -29.45 3.48
CA LEU A 17 -6.30 -30.19 2.77
C LEU A 17 -5.66 -30.85 1.56
N ASP A 18 -5.98 -32.12 1.34
CA ASP A 18 -5.40 -32.89 0.23
C ASP A 18 -6.02 -32.57 -1.14
N ALA A 19 -7.02 -31.73 -1.23
CA ALA A 19 -7.62 -31.31 -2.50
C ALA A 19 -8.39 -30.00 -2.38
N GLY A 20 -8.42 -29.22 -3.46
CA GLY A 20 -9.08 -27.91 -3.51
C GLY A 20 -10.59 -27.88 -3.19
N SER A 21 -11.29 -29.02 -3.29
CA SER A 21 -12.69 -29.15 -2.87
C SER A 21 -12.87 -28.93 -1.38
N LYS A 22 -11.96 -29.42 -0.56
CA LYS A 22 -12.07 -29.30 0.90
C LYS A 22 -11.86 -27.88 1.43
N LEU A 23 -11.12 -27.03 0.70
CA LEU A 23 -10.97 -25.63 1.10
C LEU A 23 -12.31 -24.86 0.93
N ASN A 24 -13.07 -25.17 -0.11
CA ASN A 24 -14.42 -24.62 -0.28
C ASN A 24 -15.34 -25.00 0.89
N ASP A 25 -15.28 -26.25 1.33
CA ASP A 25 -16.09 -26.74 2.44
C ASP A 25 -15.75 -26.05 3.77
N PHE A 26 -14.49 -25.64 3.96
CA PHE A 26 -14.05 -24.91 5.16
C PHE A 26 -14.38 -23.42 5.15
N LEU A 27 -14.70 -22.85 4.01
CA LEU A 27 -15.05 -21.44 3.88
C LEU A 27 -16.56 -21.22 3.81
N ASP A 28 -17.35 -22.28 3.79
CA ASP A 28 -18.79 -22.21 3.99
C ASP A 28 -19.07 -21.77 5.44
N GLU A 29 -19.97 -20.82 5.62
CA GLU A 29 -20.35 -20.32 6.95
C GLU A 29 -20.85 -21.41 7.89
N SER A 30 -21.46 -22.48 7.34
CA SER A 30 -21.89 -23.65 8.09
C SER A 30 -20.73 -24.44 8.73
N CYS A 31 -19.53 -24.34 8.15
CA CYS A 31 -18.34 -25.03 8.63
C CYS A 31 -17.53 -24.21 9.64
N LEU A 32 -17.81 -22.91 9.76
CA LEU A 32 -17.13 -22.02 10.69
C LEU A 32 -17.94 -21.86 11.97
N LYS A 33 -17.33 -22.08 13.12
CA LYS A 33 -17.99 -21.94 14.42
C LYS A 33 -18.39 -20.49 14.72
N GLY A 34 -17.61 -19.55 14.26
CA GLY A 34 -17.88 -18.13 14.43
C GLY A 34 -18.88 -17.59 13.40
N HIS A 35 -19.98 -17.01 13.87
CA HIS A 35 -20.94 -16.32 13.02
C HIS A 35 -20.60 -14.83 12.91
N SER A 36 -20.49 -14.36 11.68
CA SER A 36 -20.27 -12.94 11.43
C SER A 36 -21.51 -12.12 11.84
N ARG A 37 -21.32 -11.15 12.72
CA ARG A 37 -22.37 -10.23 13.12
C ARG A 37 -22.32 -8.96 12.27
N LYS A 38 -23.50 -8.48 11.87
CA LYS A 38 -23.58 -7.17 11.23
C LYS A 38 -23.20 -6.09 12.25
N LEU A 39 -22.18 -5.31 11.94
CA LEU A 39 -21.71 -4.24 12.81
C LEU A 39 -22.65 -3.04 12.73
N SER A 40 -22.80 -2.32 13.83
CA SER A 40 -23.52 -1.05 13.83
C SER A 40 -22.74 -0.01 12.99
N ARG A 41 -23.48 0.95 12.41
CA ARG A 41 -22.86 2.04 11.63
C ARG A 41 -21.82 2.80 12.45
N SER A 42 -22.08 3.04 13.73
CA SER A 42 -21.13 3.72 14.63
C SER A 42 -19.85 2.92 14.83
N ALA A 43 -19.94 1.60 14.99
CA ALA A 43 -18.76 0.73 15.12
C ALA A 43 -17.93 0.70 13.83
N VAL A 44 -18.56 0.66 12.66
CA VAL A 44 -17.90 0.74 11.36
C VAL A 44 -17.20 2.09 11.20
N THR A 45 -17.91 3.21 11.48
CA THR A 45 -17.35 4.55 11.40
C THR A 45 -16.12 4.72 12.29
N ALA A 46 -16.18 4.29 13.55
CA ALA A 46 -15.05 4.38 14.49
C ALA A 46 -13.81 3.62 14.00
N VAL A 47 -13.99 2.43 13.43
CA VAL A 47 -12.86 1.67 12.86
C VAL A 47 -12.27 2.40 11.65
N ILE A 48 -13.11 2.94 10.77
CA ILE A 48 -12.64 3.65 9.57
C ILE A 48 -11.93 4.96 9.94
N GLU A 49 -12.45 5.73 10.90
CA GLU A 49 -11.80 6.94 11.42
C GLU A 49 -10.39 6.60 11.95
N SER A 50 -10.31 5.61 12.82
CA SER A 50 -9.01 5.13 13.35
C SER A 50 -8.07 4.65 12.25
N ALA A 51 -8.56 3.93 11.24
CA ALA A 51 -7.76 3.44 10.12
C ALA A 51 -7.23 4.59 9.24
N ILE A 52 -8.04 5.63 9.00
CA ILE A 52 -7.63 6.83 8.25
C ILE A 52 -6.56 7.60 9.02
N GLU A 53 -6.76 7.80 10.32
CA GLU A 53 -5.79 8.48 11.18
C GLU A 53 -4.46 7.73 11.21
N PHE A 54 -4.49 6.42 11.42
CA PHE A 54 -3.29 5.59 11.50
C PHE A 54 -2.56 5.51 10.15
N ALA A 55 -3.28 5.39 9.04
CA ALA A 55 -2.68 5.46 7.71
C ALA A 55 -2.04 6.83 7.45
N GLY A 56 -2.67 7.91 7.90
CA GLY A 56 -2.13 9.26 7.81
C GLY A 56 -0.83 9.45 8.60
N THR A 57 -0.71 8.84 9.77
CA THR A 57 0.52 8.90 10.59
C THR A 57 1.66 8.08 10.00
N LYS A 58 1.37 6.93 9.38
CA LYS A 58 2.37 6.12 8.66
C LYS A 58 2.84 6.75 7.36
N ALA A 59 1.98 7.47 6.68
CA ALA A 59 2.37 8.23 5.51
C ALA A 59 3.24 9.38 5.97
N SER A 60 4.54 9.26 5.77
CA SER A 60 5.50 10.31 6.11
C SER A 60 4.96 11.72 5.86
N ARG A 61 5.27 12.64 6.77
CA ARG A 61 4.84 14.05 6.82
C ARG A 61 4.70 14.70 5.45
N SER A 62 3.62 15.42 5.23
CA SER A 62 3.42 16.21 4.02
C SER A 62 4.63 17.09 3.74
N LEU A 63 5.02 17.23 2.48
CA LEU A 63 6.05 18.20 2.08
C LEU A 63 5.75 19.63 2.57
N LEU A 64 4.48 19.96 2.73
CA LEU A 64 4.00 21.27 3.17
C LEU A 64 3.67 21.35 4.66
N GLU A 65 3.87 20.29 5.43
CA GLU A 65 3.61 20.34 6.86
C GLU A 65 4.66 21.24 7.53
N ILE A 66 4.22 22.44 7.90
CA ILE A 66 5.02 23.45 8.57
C ILE A 66 4.47 23.54 9.98
N PRO A 67 5.26 23.21 11.03
CA PRO A 67 4.85 23.42 12.41
C PRO A 67 4.48 24.89 12.65
N GLY A 68 3.39 25.11 13.37
CA GLY A 68 2.84 26.47 13.60
C GLY A 68 3.71 27.33 14.54
N ASP A 69 4.56 26.69 15.32
CA ASP A 69 5.42 27.28 16.37
C ASP A 69 6.80 27.72 15.88
N LEU A 70 7.09 27.61 14.58
CA LEU A 70 8.39 27.96 14.02
C LEU A 70 8.58 29.49 13.92
N THR A 71 9.78 29.95 14.27
CA THR A 71 10.21 31.32 13.96
C THR A 71 10.22 31.56 12.45
N SER A 72 10.11 32.83 12.03
CA SER A 72 10.18 33.19 10.60
C SER A 72 11.46 32.66 9.93
N ALA A 73 12.59 32.75 10.61
CA ALA A 73 13.90 32.31 10.11
C ALA A 73 13.93 30.76 9.96
N ASP A 74 13.38 30.02 10.91
CA ASP A 74 13.36 28.55 10.87
C ASP A 74 12.35 28.05 9.82
N ARG A 75 11.22 28.73 9.67
CA ARG A 75 10.27 28.49 8.59
C ARG A 75 10.91 28.67 7.22
N ASP A 76 11.67 29.71 7.01
CA ASP A 76 12.40 29.97 5.76
C ASP A 76 13.46 28.90 5.48
N LYS A 77 14.22 28.47 6.50
CA LYS A 77 15.18 27.36 6.39
C LYS A 77 14.46 26.05 6.01
N LEU A 78 13.34 25.77 6.66
CA LEU A 78 12.53 24.59 6.38
C LEU A 78 12.01 24.60 4.94
N LEU A 79 11.46 25.72 4.47
CA LEU A 79 10.96 25.85 3.10
C LEU A 79 12.08 25.70 2.06
N LYS A 80 13.24 26.27 2.29
CA LYS A 80 14.42 26.08 1.43
C LYS A 80 14.83 24.61 1.36
N ARG A 81 14.86 23.91 2.50
CA ARG A 81 15.15 22.47 2.54
C ARG A 81 14.12 21.67 1.74
N LYS A 82 12.82 21.95 1.94
CA LYS A 82 11.73 21.29 1.22
C LYS A 82 11.79 21.53 -0.30
N GLY A 83 12.20 22.71 -0.75
CA GLY A 83 12.43 22.98 -2.17
C GLY A 83 13.56 22.14 -2.75
N LYS A 84 14.67 21.96 -2.02
CA LYS A 84 15.76 21.03 -2.41
C LYS A 84 15.32 19.58 -2.43
N GLU A 85 14.54 19.16 -1.44
CA GLU A 85 13.98 17.79 -1.38
C GLU A 85 13.07 17.53 -2.58
N LEU A 86 12.23 18.50 -2.97
CA LEU A 86 11.37 18.38 -4.15
C LEU A 86 12.19 18.29 -5.44
N PHE A 87 13.26 19.07 -5.58
CA PHE A 87 14.18 18.99 -6.71
C PHE A 87 14.87 17.61 -6.78
N ASN A 88 15.40 17.13 -5.65
CA ASN A 88 16.03 15.81 -5.59
C ASN A 88 15.05 14.69 -5.96
N TYR A 89 13.79 14.82 -5.51
CA TYR A 89 12.74 13.88 -5.87
C TYR A 89 12.44 13.93 -7.37
N PHE A 90 12.35 15.12 -7.96
CA PHE A 90 12.16 15.33 -9.39
C PHE A 90 13.25 14.62 -10.21
N ILE A 91 14.51 14.78 -9.83
CA ILE A 91 15.62 14.14 -10.53
C ILE A 91 15.64 12.63 -10.35
N LYS A 92 15.36 12.13 -9.13
CA LYS A 92 15.52 10.73 -8.79
C LYS A 92 14.36 9.83 -9.26
N TYR A 93 13.14 10.36 -9.27
CA TYR A 93 11.92 9.59 -9.45
C TYR A 93 11.13 9.98 -10.69
N CYS A 94 11.77 10.48 -11.74
CA CYS A 94 11.12 10.61 -13.03
C CYS A 94 10.79 9.20 -13.58
N SER A 95 9.57 9.03 -14.06
CA SER A 95 9.11 7.73 -14.56
C SER A 95 9.76 7.35 -15.87
N ASP A 96 9.94 8.32 -16.75
CA ASP A 96 10.68 8.21 -18.02
C ASP A 96 11.46 9.49 -18.28
N PRO A 97 12.81 9.41 -18.28
CA PRO A 97 13.69 10.56 -18.49
C PRO A 97 13.41 11.33 -19.78
N ALA A 98 13.19 10.64 -20.89
CA ALA A 98 13.01 11.30 -22.20
C ALA A 98 11.68 12.05 -22.26
N SER A 99 10.58 11.39 -21.92
CA SER A 99 9.26 12.02 -21.89
C SER A 99 9.18 13.14 -20.88
N THR A 100 9.82 12.98 -19.69
CA THR A 100 9.83 14.02 -18.66
C THR A 100 10.62 15.24 -19.11
N ALA A 101 11.78 15.05 -19.74
CA ALA A 101 12.58 16.14 -20.29
C ALA A 101 11.84 16.91 -21.38
N LEU A 102 11.16 16.18 -22.28
CA LEU A 102 10.34 16.79 -23.35
C LEU A 102 9.16 17.57 -22.75
N ASN A 103 8.46 17.02 -21.79
CA ASN A 103 7.33 17.68 -21.12
C ASN A 103 7.72 18.92 -20.31
N CYS A 104 8.95 19.01 -19.83
CA CYS A 104 9.47 20.19 -19.15
C CYS A 104 9.93 21.27 -20.11
N ASN A 105 10.17 20.95 -21.38
CA ASN A 105 10.71 21.91 -22.35
C ASN A 105 9.79 23.14 -22.49
N ASN A 106 10.39 24.33 -22.43
CA ASN A 106 9.73 25.64 -22.42
C ASN A 106 8.84 25.94 -21.20
N LYS A 107 8.67 25.02 -20.25
CA LYS A 107 7.95 25.31 -19.00
C LYS A 107 8.83 26.12 -18.03
N HIS A 108 8.18 26.99 -17.28
CA HIS A 108 8.82 27.68 -16.17
C HIS A 108 9.02 26.73 -14.98
N TYR A 109 10.12 26.86 -14.25
CA TYR A 109 10.44 25.97 -13.12
C TYR A 109 9.34 25.88 -12.04
N LYS A 110 8.57 26.97 -11.86
CA LYS A 110 7.44 26.99 -10.92
C LYS A 110 6.31 26.05 -11.33
N GLU A 111 6.06 25.90 -12.62
CA GLU A 111 5.07 24.98 -13.17
C GLU A 111 5.53 23.54 -12.96
N VAL A 112 6.78 23.26 -13.32
CA VAL A 112 7.38 21.93 -13.13
C VAL A 112 7.41 21.54 -11.65
N ALA A 113 7.74 22.46 -10.74
CA ALA A 113 7.70 22.20 -9.29
C ALA A 113 6.29 21.87 -8.79
N LYS A 114 5.25 22.57 -9.28
CA LYS A 114 3.86 22.29 -8.93
C LYS A 114 3.41 20.92 -9.45
N GLU A 115 3.70 20.59 -10.70
CA GLU A 115 3.40 19.28 -11.29
C GLU A 115 4.09 18.17 -10.51
N GLN A 116 5.36 18.35 -10.18
CA GLN A 116 6.13 17.36 -9.43
C GLN A 116 5.60 17.18 -8.01
N PHE A 117 5.20 18.25 -7.35
CA PHE A 117 4.57 18.17 -6.03
C PHE A 117 3.23 17.45 -6.09
N LEU A 118 2.41 17.73 -7.11
CA LEU A 118 1.15 17.01 -7.31
C LEU A 118 1.39 15.51 -7.51
N ASN A 119 2.33 15.15 -8.38
CA ASN A 119 2.70 13.75 -8.61
C ASN A 119 3.13 13.04 -7.32
N GLN A 120 3.96 13.71 -6.50
CA GLN A 120 4.39 13.18 -5.22
C GLN A 120 3.22 13.04 -4.24
N THR A 121 2.27 13.97 -4.22
CA THR A 121 1.07 13.92 -3.41
C THR A 121 0.18 12.75 -3.81
N LEU A 122 -0.07 12.58 -5.12
CA LEU A 122 -0.86 11.46 -5.64
C LEU A 122 -0.21 10.11 -5.34
N GLN A 123 1.11 10.01 -5.41
CA GLN A 123 1.83 8.79 -5.04
C GLN A 123 1.65 8.47 -3.54
N LYS A 124 1.76 9.47 -2.68
CA LYS A 124 1.50 9.30 -1.24
C LYS A 124 0.07 8.86 -0.97
N GLN A 125 -0.91 9.43 -1.65
CA GLN A 125 -2.31 9.00 -1.51
C GLN A 125 -2.50 7.52 -1.88
N ARG A 126 -1.84 7.05 -2.95
CA ARG A 126 -1.87 5.63 -3.32
C ARG A 126 -1.29 4.74 -2.22
N MET A 127 -0.18 5.15 -1.60
CA MET A 127 0.41 4.42 -0.47
C MET A 127 -0.49 4.45 0.77
N ASN A 128 -1.06 5.61 1.09
CA ASN A 128 -1.98 5.77 2.22
C ASN A 128 -3.23 4.90 2.07
N SER A 129 -3.78 4.82 0.86
CA SER A 129 -4.94 3.97 0.60
C SER A 129 -4.62 2.49 0.86
N GLY A 130 -3.38 2.03 0.57
CA GLY A 130 -2.94 0.68 0.89
C GLY A 130 -3.06 0.39 2.38
N TRP A 131 -2.44 1.20 3.21
CA TRP A 131 -2.50 1.04 4.66
C TRP A 131 -3.90 1.21 5.24
N ARG A 132 -4.67 2.17 4.71
CA ARG A 132 -6.06 2.39 5.12
C ARG A 132 -6.88 1.09 5.01
N TYR A 133 -6.85 0.42 3.87
CA TYR A 133 -7.63 -0.80 3.67
C TYR A 133 -7.12 -1.99 4.48
N GLN A 134 -5.82 -2.09 4.74
CA GLN A 134 -5.27 -3.08 5.67
C GLN A 134 -5.85 -2.90 7.09
N PHE A 135 -5.83 -1.67 7.60
CA PHE A 135 -6.37 -1.37 8.94
C PHE A 135 -7.89 -1.52 9.01
N ILE A 136 -8.62 -1.14 7.97
CA ILE A 136 -10.07 -1.34 7.91
C ILE A 136 -10.38 -2.85 7.96
N ALA A 137 -9.74 -3.64 7.13
CA ALA A 137 -9.96 -5.09 7.08
C ALA A 137 -9.69 -5.74 8.44
N LYS A 138 -8.52 -5.49 9.02
CA LYS A 138 -8.14 -6.01 10.34
C LYS A 138 -9.08 -5.52 11.44
N GLY A 139 -9.34 -4.22 11.49
CA GLY A 139 -10.15 -3.59 12.53
C GLY A 139 -11.61 -4.03 12.50
N LEU A 140 -12.20 -4.21 11.33
CA LEU A 140 -13.56 -4.72 11.20
C LEU A 140 -13.60 -6.23 11.49
N ALA A 141 -12.66 -7.02 10.95
CA ALA A 141 -12.58 -8.46 11.22
C ALA A 141 -12.56 -8.75 12.72
N SER A 142 -11.79 -7.98 13.51
CA SER A 142 -11.71 -8.16 14.97
C SER A 142 -13.03 -7.91 15.71
N LYS A 143 -14.01 -7.24 15.08
CA LYS A 143 -15.30 -6.87 15.68
C LYS A 143 -16.49 -7.73 15.19
N THR A 144 -16.32 -8.49 14.12
CA THR A 144 -17.41 -9.27 13.54
C THR A 144 -17.84 -10.45 14.41
N GLY A 145 -16.98 -10.92 15.31
CA GLY A 145 -17.22 -12.12 16.12
C GLY A 145 -17.06 -13.44 15.36
N ARG A 146 -16.63 -13.39 14.09
CA ARG A 146 -16.34 -14.60 13.30
C ARG A 146 -15.04 -15.27 13.74
N PHE A 147 -14.06 -14.46 14.12
CA PHE A 147 -12.71 -14.92 14.41
C PHE A 147 -12.46 -14.94 15.92
N ASP A 148 -11.83 -15.99 16.40
CA ASP A 148 -11.42 -16.10 17.81
C ASP A 148 -10.34 -15.09 18.12
N THR A 149 -9.41 -14.90 17.18
CA THR A 149 -8.36 -13.91 17.28
C THR A 149 -8.12 -13.23 15.94
N VAL A 150 -7.80 -11.93 15.98
CA VAL A 150 -7.28 -11.18 14.85
C VAL A 150 -6.08 -10.37 15.36
N SER A 151 -4.89 -10.71 14.90
CA SER A 151 -3.64 -10.14 15.38
C SER A 151 -2.81 -9.52 14.25
N ASP A 152 -2.06 -8.48 14.60
CA ASP A 152 -1.06 -7.87 13.73
C ASP A 152 0.18 -8.76 13.71
N LEU A 153 0.73 -9.03 12.54
CA LEU A 153 1.93 -9.86 12.44
C LEU A 153 3.21 -9.04 12.44
N GLY A 154 3.13 -7.74 12.15
CA GLY A 154 4.30 -6.86 12.10
C GLY A 154 5.33 -7.26 11.04
N THR A 155 4.96 -8.10 10.08
CA THR A 155 5.84 -8.59 9.01
C THR A 155 5.56 -7.88 7.69
N GLN A 156 6.46 -8.05 6.71
CA GLN A 156 6.26 -7.51 5.36
C GLN A 156 5.42 -8.44 4.48
N GLU A 157 5.32 -9.71 4.84
CA GLU A 157 4.68 -10.76 4.06
C GLU A 157 3.16 -10.78 4.25
N ALA A 158 2.70 -10.59 5.49
CA ALA A 158 1.28 -10.53 5.81
C ALA A 158 0.97 -9.38 6.78
N ASP A 159 -0.20 -8.79 6.61
CA ASP A 159 -0.65 -7.65 7.39
C ASP A 159 -1.29 -8.08 8.71
N PHE A 160 -2.05 -9.17 8.70
CA PHE A 160 -2.66 -9.72 9.90
C PHE A 160 -2.91 -11.22 9.80
N ASN A 161 -3.07 -11.85 10.96
CA ASN A 161 -3.57 -13.22 11.10
C ASN A 161 -4.98 -13.18 11.69
N ALA A 162 -5.86 -14.03 11.18
CA ALA A 162 -7.20 -14.24 11.72
C ALA A 162 -7.42 -15.74 11.93
N VAL A 163 -7.83 -16.13 13.12
CA VAL A 163 -8.04 -17.53 13.49
C VAL A 163 -9.53 -17.78 13.67
N VAL A 164 -10.03 -18.84 13.05
CA VAL A 164 -11.43 -19.28 13.18
C VAL A 164 -11.47 -20.77 13.54
N GLU A 165 -12.33 -21.13 14.46
CA GLU A 165 -12.60 -22.52 14.78
C GLU A 165 -13.51 -23.16 13.72
N ILE A 166 -13.26 -24.45 13.47
CA ILE A 166 -14.04 -25.25 12.51
C ILE A 166 -15.08 -26.06 13.29
N THR A 167 -16.35 -25.91 12.90
CA THR A 167 -17.48 -26.60 13.53
C THR A 167 -17.30 -28.13 13.47
N GLY A 168 -17.55 -28.78 14.61
CA GLY A 168 -17.48 -30.24 14.72
C GLY A 168 -16.07 -30.84 14.71
N LYS A 169 -15.03 -30.01 14.69
CA LYS A 169 -13.63 -30.43 14.78
C LYS A 169 -12.93 -29.62 15.86
N GLN A 170 -12.09 -30.27 16.67
CA GLN A 170 -11.17 -29.58 17.59
C GLN A 170 -9.98 -28.98 16.79
N GLN A 171 -10.29 -28.27 15.73
CA GLN A 171 -9.31 -27.69 14.82
C GLN A 171 -9.65 -26.25 14.54
N SER A 172 -8.62 -25.43 14.42
CA SER A 172 -8.72 -24.05 13.98
C SER A 172 -8.08 -23.87 12.60
N LEU A 173 -8.53 -22.85 11.89
CA LEU A 173 -7.93 -22.39 10.64
C LEU A 173 -7.31 -21.02 10.85
N SER A 174 -6.00 -20.96 10.69
CA SER A 174 -5.23 -19.70 10.74
C SER A 174 -5.15 -19.08 9.35
N MET A 175 -5.67 -17.88 9.18
CA MET A 175 -5.69 -17.15 7.93
C MET A 175 -4.62 -16.06 7.96
N TYR A 176 -3.57 -16.19 7.15
CA TYR A 176 -2.51 -15.19 6.99
C TYR A 176 -2.87 -14.28 5.83
N VAL A 177 -3.14 -13.03 6.11
CA VAL A 177 -3.75 -12.11 5.14
C VAL A 177 -2.79 -10.99 4.77
N SER A 178 -2.52 -10.85 3.48
CA SER A 178 -1.82 -9.71 2.91
C SER A 178 -2.79 -8.90 2.04
N VAL A 179 -3.08 -7.67 2.44
CA VAL A 179 -4.04 -6.80 1.73
C VAL A 179 -3.31 -5.98 0.67
N LYS A 180 -3.83 -6.01 -0.54
CA LYS A 180 -3.34 -5.23 -1.68
C LYS A 180 -4.48 -4.39 -2.25
N ASN A 181 -4.17 -3.20 -2.73
CA ASN A 181 -5.19 -2.35 -3.32
C ASN A 181 -5.80 -2.97 -4.57
N ARG A 182 -4.95 -3.43 -5.49
CA ARG A 182 -5.33 -4.01 -6.77
C ARG A 182 -4.44 -5.20 -7.12
N VAL A 183 -4.93 -6.08 -7.99
CA VAL A 183 -4.17 -7.24 -8.49
C VAL A 183 -2.87 -6.82 -9.17
N ASN A 184 -2.88 -5.72 -9.90
CA ASN A 184 -1.71 -5.22 -10.62
C ASN A 184 -0.74 -4.38 -9.78
N THR A 185 -0.95 -4.24 -8.47
CA THR A 185 0.03 -3.62 -7.57
C THR A 185 1.28 -4.48 -7.37
N MET A 186 1.19 -5.76 -7.72
CA MET A 186 2.33 -6.66 -7.78
C MET A 186 2.57 -7.04 -9.24
N GLY A 187 3.80 -6.87 -9.72
CA GLY A 187 4.22 -7.32 -11.04
C GLY A 187 4.06 -8.84 -11.19
N GLY A 188 3.87 -9.32 -12.43
CA GLY A 188 3.70 -10.77 -12.66
C GLY A 188 4.85 -11.63 -12.14
N GLN A 189 6.07 -11.10 -12.13
CA GLN A 189 7.27 -11.77 -11.60
C GLN A 189 7.34 -11.75 -10.07
N ASP A 190 6.64 -10.82 -9.40
CA ASP A 190 6.69 -10.70 -7.94
C ASP A 190 5.69 -11.64 -7.24
N TRP A 191 4.65 -12.08 -7.93
CA TRP A 191 3.65 -13.00 -7.39
C TRP A 191 4.25 -14.30 -6.84
N PRO A 192 5.11 -15.03 -7.58
CA PRO A 192 5.71 -16.25 -7.08
C PRO A 192 6.52 -16.04 -5.79
N LYS A 193 7.29 -14.95 -5.73
CA LYS A 193 8.10 -14.61 -4.56
C LYS A 193 7.23 -14.24 -3.35
N ALA A 194 6.16 -13.49 -3.58
CA ALA A 194 5.25 -13.09 -2.53
C ALA A 194 4.48 -14.29 -1.96
N ILE A 195 4.03 -15.20 -2.83
CA ILE A 195 3.38 -16.45 -2.43
C ILE A 195 4.35 -17.30 -1.60
N GLU A 196 5.58 -17.50 -2.08
CA GLU A 196 6.59 -18.26 -1.33
C GLU A 196 6.89 -17.62 0.04
N ALA A 197 6.96 -16.30 0.10
CA ALA A 197 7.28 -15.59 1.33
C ALA A 197 6.18 -15.71 2.38
N ILE A 198 4.91 -15.49 2.01
CA ILE A 198 3.79 -15.59 2.96
C ILE A 198 3.57 -17.02 3.44
N GLU A 199 3.74 -18.01 2.56
CA GLU A 199 3.62 -19.41 2.95
C GLU A 199 4.75 -19.88 3.85
N ARG A 200 5.98 -19.45 3.55
CA ARG A 200 7.12 -19.71 4.42
C ARG A 200 6.88 -19.15 5.82
N MET A 201 6.37 -17.92 5.91
CA MET A 201 6.04 -17.31 7.18
C MET A 201 4.98 -18.12 7.92
N ALA A 202 3.87 -18.46 7.23
CA ALA A 202 2.78 -19.24 7.82
C ALA A 202 3.21 -20.65 8.26
N ALA A 203 4.05 -21.32 7.46
CA ALA A 203 4.55 -22.65 7.78
C ALA A 203 5.49 -22.66 9.00
N LEU A 204 6.26 -21.60 9.19
CA LEU A 204 7.25 -21.47 10.27
C LEU A 204 6.72 -20.77 11.51
N ASP A 205 5.47 -20.31 11.51
CA ASP A 205 4.88 -19.67 12.67
C ASP A 205 4.64 -20.68 13.79
N LYS A 206 5.41 -20.54 14.86
CA LYS A 206 5.34 -21.41 16.04
C LYS A 206 4.05 -21.22 16.86
N ASN A 207 3.41 -20.07 16.70
CA ASN A 207 2.17 -19.74 17.42
C ASN A 207 0.92 -20.20 16.66
N ARG A 208 1.09 -20.78 15.48
CA ARG A 208 -0.02 -21.25 14.68
C ARG A 208 -0.71 -22.43 15.34
N THR A 209 -2.01 -22.33 15.47
CA THR A 209 -2.88 -23.39 15.92
C THR A 209 -3.63 -24.00 14.73
N GLY A 210 -3.44 -25.29 14.51
CA GLY A 210 -4.15 -26.02 13.45
C GLY A 210 -3.67 -25.76 12.03
N SER A 211 -4.60 -25.87 11.11
CA SER A 211 -4.38 -25.67 9.68
C SER A 211 -4.21 -24.20 9.30
N TYR A 212 -3.68 -23.91 8.11
CA TYR A 212 -3.52 -22.52 7.66
C TYR A 212 -3.90 -22.32 6.19
N ILE A 213 -4.24 -21.07 5.88
CA ILE A 213 -4.39 -20.57 4.51
C ILE A 213 -3.71 -19.20 4.42
N CYS A 214 -3.08 -18.94 3.28
CA CYS A 214 -2.53 -17.64 2.93
C CYS A 214 -3.45 -16.92 1.95
N ILE A 215 -3.76 -15.65 2.21
CA ILE A 215 -4.74 -14.89 1.46
C ILE A 215 -4.14 -13.57 1.00
N PHE A 216 -4.15 -13.35 -0.31
CA PHE A 216 -3.97 -12.00 -0.84
C PHE A 216 -5.35 -11.37 -1.02
N GLY A 217 -5.73 -10.49 -0.09
CA GLY A 217 -6.98 -9.74 -0.13
C GLY A 217 -6.86 -8.53 -1.05
N ILE A 218 -7.61 -8.52 -2.14
CA ILE A 218 -7.61 -7.40 -3.10
C ILE A 218 -8.77 -6.46 -2.77
N ALA A 219 -8.42 -5.31 -2.22
CA ALA A 219 -9.39 -4.39 -1.63
C ALA A 219 -10.32 -3.72 -2.66
N MET A 220 -9.84 -3.45 -3.89
CA MET A 220 -10.55 -2.59 -4.85
C MET A 220 -10.97 -3.27 -6.14
N ASP A 221 -10.45 -4.45 -6.48
CA ASP A 221 -10.82 -5.11 -7.73
C ASP A 221 -12.02 -6.04 -7.51
N ARG A 222 -13.07 -5.84 -8.31
CA ARG A 222 -14.29 -6.66 -8.29
C ARG A 222 -13.99 -8.10 -8.63
N GLY A 223 -14.77 -9.00 -8.08
CA GLY A 223 -14.70 -10.43 -8.32
C GLY A 223 -14.59 -11.24 -7.04
N THR A 224 -14.53 -12.57 -7.21
CA THR A 224 -14.55 -13.54 -6.12
C THR A 224 -13.16 -14.10 -5.81
N ARG A 225 -13.09 -15.34 -5.38
CA ARG A 225 -11.85 -16.06 -5.09
C ARG A 225 -11.19 -16.58 -6.35
N MET A 226 -9.87 -16.61 -6.36
CA MET A 226 -9.09 -17.21 -7.43
C MET A 226 -7.79 -17.82 -6.90
N ILE A 227 -7.38 -18.93 -7.50
CA ILE A 227 -6.08 -19.54 -7.25
C ILE A 227 -5.10 -18.94 -8.25
N LYS A 228 -4.01 -18.35 -7.74
CA LYS A 228 -2.91 -17.89 -8.60
C LYS A 228 -2.00 -19.05 -8.96
N ARG A 229 -1.76 -19.23 -10.25
CA ARG A 229 -0.79 -20.19 -10.75
C ARG A 229 0.49 -19.48 -11.18
N ARG A 230 1.66 -20.09 -11.03
CA ARG A 230 2.91 -19.60 -11.62
C ARG A 230 2.86 -19.75 -13.12
N ALA A 231 3.03 -18.70 -13.85
CA ALA A 231 3.21 -18.79 -15.28
C ALA A 231 4.40 -19.71 -15.59
N GLY A 232 4.21 -20.67 -16.50
CA GLY A 232 5.28 -21.52 -17.02
C GLY A 232 5.73 -22.71 -16.15
N THR A 233 5.06 -23.01 -15.03
CA THR A 233 5.39 -24.22 -14.25
C THR A 233 4.23 -25.20 -14.23
N GLN A 234 4.56 -26.48 -14.42
CA GLN A 234 3.60 -27.58 -14.28
C GLN A 234 3.17 -27.83 -12.82
N ASN A 235 3.93 -27.29 -11.86
CA ASN A 235 3.61 -27.39 -10.47
C ASN A 235 2.61 -26.30 -10.08
N PRO A 236 1.44 -26.68 -9.57
CA PRO A 236 0.52 -25.71 -8.99
C PRO A 236 1.26 -25.00 -7.85
N HIS A 237 0.99 -23.70 -7.71
CA HIS A 237 1.38 -22.97 -6.54
C HIS A 237 0.95 -23.68 -5.37
N ALA A 238 1.56 -23.18 -4.43
CA ALA A 238 1.29 -23.33 -3.07
C ALA A 238 -0.18 -23.69 -2.88
N HIS A 239 -0.42 -24.88 -2.39
CA HIS A 239 -1.76 -25.43 -2.19
C HIS A 239 -2.58 -24.63 -1.18
N ASN A 240 -1.94 -23.68 -0.49
CA ASN A 240 -2.52 -22.99 0.67
C ASN A 240 -2.65 -21.47 0.43
N THR A 241 -2.46 -20.99 -0.81
CA THR A 241 -2.56 -19.55 -1.12
C THR A 241 -3.66 -19.27 -2.12
N GLU A 242 -4.52 -18.31 -1.79
CA GLU A 242 -5.58 -17.81 -2.66
C GLU A 242 -5.50 -16.28 -2.81
N VAL A 243 -6.12 -15.79 -3.88
CA VAL A 243 -6.36 -14.36 -4.09
C VAL A 243 -7.86 -14.12 -3.98
N TRP A 244 -8.26 -13.34 -2.99
CA TRP A 244 -9.65 -12.99 -2.74
C TRP A 244 -9.90 -11.55 -3.19
N LYS A 245 -10.72 -11.38 -4.21
CA LYS A 245 -11.13 -10.08 -4.67
C LYS A 245 -12.22 -9.46 -3.80
N SER A 246 -12.50 -8.20 -4.00
CA SER A 246 -13.33 -7.38 -3.12
C SER A 246 -14.73 -7.93 -2.83
N ASP A 247 -15.35 -8.62 -3.81
CA ASP A 247 -16.71 -9.14 -3.64
C ASP A 247 -16.77 -10.39 -2.75
N PHE A 248 -15.64 -11.02 -2.45
CA PHE A 248 -15.53 -12.10 -1.48
C PHE A 248 -14.77 -11.68 -0.23
N PHE A 249 -13.67 -10.94 -0.40
CA PHE A 249 -12.79 -10.53 0.69
C PHE A 249 -13.54 -9.70 1.75
N TRP A 250 -14.22 -8.63 1.35
CA TRP A 250 -14.92 -7.75 2.28
C TRP A 250 -16.06 -8.44 3.01
N PRO A 251 -17.03 -9.10 2.34
CA PRO A 251 -18.09 -9.81 3.03
C PRO A 251 -17.58 -10.85 4.02
N PHE A 252 -16.55 -11.61 3.65
CA PHE A 252 -16.00 -12.63 4.51
C PHE A 252 -15.38 -12.07 5.79
N PHE A 253 -14.51 -11.06 5.68
CA PHE A 253 -13.80 -10.51 6.83
C PHE A 253 -14.60 -9.49 7.64
N THR A 254 -15.54 -8.79 7.02
CA THR A 254 -16.19 -7.63 7.63
C THR A 254 -17.70 -7.68 7.69
N ASN A 255 -18.33 -8.64 7.03
CA ASN A 255 -19.77 -8.72 6.80
C ASN A 255 -20.36 -7.48 6.09
N LEU A 256 -19.52 -6.76 5.34
CA LEU A 256 -19.90 -5.62 4.53
C LEU A 256 -19.48 -5.84 3.08
N SER A 257 -20.31 -5.38 2.16
CA SER A 257 -19.96 -5.37 0.74
C SER A 257 -18.84 -4.35 0.45
N TYR A 258 -18.17 -4.51 -0.67
CA TYR A 258 -17.18 -3.54 -1.14
C TYR A 258 -17.78 -2.12 -1.26
N GLU A 259 -19.01 -2.01 -1.75
CA GLU A 259 -19.71 -0.75 -1.88
C GLU A 259 -19.98 -0.08 -0.52
N GLU A 260 -20.41 -0.85 0.49
CA GLU A 260 -20.62 -0.36 1.86
C GLU A 260 -19.32 0.15 2.49
N ILE A 261 -18.20 -0.56 2.26
CA ILE A 261 -16.86 -0.10 2.70
C ILE A 261 -16.51 1.25 2.06
N ILE A 262 -16.65 1.39 0.74
CA ILE A 262 -16.33 2.64 0.04
C ILE A 262 -17.23 3.79 0.49
N LYS A 263 -18.53 3.56 0.62
CA LYS A 263 -19.48 4.58 1.12
C LYS A 263 -19.12 5.02 2.55
N SER A 264 -18.78 4.08 3.42
CA SER A 264 -18.40 4.41 4.80
C SER A 264 -17.08 5.18 4.87
N VAL A 265 -16.10 4.84 4.05
CA VAL A 265 -14.85 5.61 3.94
C VAL A 265 -15.14 7.04 3.44
N LEU A 266 -15.97 7.19 2.40
CA LEU A 266 -16.34 8.48 1.86
C LEU A 266 -17.05 9.35 2.91
N GLU A 267 -18.01 8.79 3.66
CA GLU A 267 -18.72 9.51 4.73
C GLU A 267 -17.76 10.06 5.79
N VAL A 268 -16.77 9.28 6.20
CA VAL A 268 -15.76 9.71 7.17
C VAL A 268 -14.87 10.81 6.58
N LEU A 269 -14.42 10.67 5.36
CA LEU A 269 -13.60 11.69 4.68
C LEU A 269 -14.36 13.00 4.50
N MET A 270 -15.63 12.94 4.12
CA MET A 270 -16.48 14.14 3.98
C MET A 270 -16.68 14.86 5.32
N LYS A 271 -16.93 14.12 6.41
CA LYS A 271 -17.07 14.71 7.75
C LYS A 271 -15.78 15.35 8.25
N SER A 272 -14.62 14.78 7.90
CA SER A 272 -13.33 15.31 8.35
C SER A 272 -12.96 16.63 7.68
N GLY A 273 -13.64 17.03 6.61
CA GLY A 273 -13.32 18.23 5.82
C GLY A 273 -11.92 18.19 5.18
N LYS A 274 -11.20 17.09 5.34
CA LYS A 274 -9.86 16.93 4.78
C LYS A 274 -10.00 16.47 3.34
N SER A 275 -9.91 17.42 2.41
CA SER A 275 -9.64 17.07 1.01
C SER A 275 -8.26 16.41 0.95
N ASP A 276 -8.19 15.19 0.44
CA ASP A 276 -6.93 14.50 0.19
C ASP A 276 -6.09 15.17 -0.92
N ILE A 277 -6.69 16.09 -1.67
CA ILE A 277 -6.02 16.89 -2.71
C ILE A 277 -6.09 18.34 -2.28
N PRO A 278 -5.08 18.89 -1.61
CA PRO A 278 -5.04 20.30 -1.33
C PRO A 278 -4.96 21.09 -2.66
N LEU A 279 -5.74 22.15 -2.78
CA LEU A 279 -5.45 23.22 -3.73
C LEU A 279 -4.07 23.78 -3.35
N ILE A 280 -3.03 23.45 -4.14
CA ILE A 280 -1.65 23.63 -3.71
C ILE A 280 -1.15 24.96 -4.24
N GLU A 281 -1.21 25.98 -3.41
CA GLU A 281 -0.29 27.09 -3.55
C GLU A 281 1.00 26.75 -2.82
N LEU A 282 2.04 26.47 -3.61
CA LEU A 282 3.36 26.24 -3.04
C LEU A 282 3.97 27.56 -2.57
N PRO A 283 4.49 27.62 -1.33
CA PRO A 283 5.14 28.80 -0.82
C PRO A 283 6.29 29.28 -1.74
N SER A 284 6.36 30.60 -1.97
CA SER A 284 7.37 31.20 -2.87
C SER A 284 8.80 30.76 -2.51
N LYS A 285 9.15 30.76 -1.24
CA LYS A 285 10.49 30.32 -0.76
C LYS A 285 10.84 28.88 -1.12
N LEU A 286 9.84 27.98 -1.16
CA LEU A 286 10.05 26.60 -1.60
C LEU A 286 10.30 26.57 -3.11
N LEU A 287 9.47 27.29 -3.88
CA LEU A 287 9.61 27.39 -5.33
C LEU A 287 10.95 28.00 -5.72
N ASP A 288 11.36 29.11 -5.05
CA ASP A 288 12.63 29.76 -5.29
C ASP A 288 13.81 28.84 -5.02
N SER A 289 13.74 28.03 -3.97
CA SER A 289 14.77 27.05 -3.66
C SER A 289 14.85 25.93 -4.69
N PHE A 290 13.71 25.44 -5.20
CA PHE A 290 13.67 24.51 -6.32
C PHE A 290 14.29 25.13 -7.57
N GLY A 291 13.91 26.36 -7.92
CA GLY A 291 14.48 27.13 -9.04
C GLY A 291 15.97 27.39 -8.88
N GLN A 292 16.44 27.61 -7.67
CA GLN A 292 17.88 27.76 -7.40
C GLN A 292 18.63 26.46 -7.72
N CYS A 293 18.10 25.30 -7.30
CA CYS A 293 18.68 24.00 -7.66
C CYS A 293 18.69 23.77 -9.18
N CYS A 294 17.63 24.20 -9.89
CA CYS A 294 17.62 24.15 -11.35
C CYS A 294 18.73 25.03 -11.98
N ARG A 295 18.94 26.24 -11.47
CA ARG A 295 20.04 27.15 -11.91
C ARG A 295 21.42 26.56 -11.62
N GLU A 296 21.63 26.05 -10.42
CA GLU A 296 22.91 25.45 -10.01
C GLU A 296 23.30 24.25 -10.89
N ASN A 297 22.30 23.57 -11.46
CA ASN A 297 22.49 22.48 -12.41
C ASN A 297 22.41 22.97 -13.88
N ASN A 298 22.32 24.27 -14.12
CA ASN A 298 22.17 24.87 -15.45
C ASN A 298 21.00 24.29 -16.28
N LEU A 299 19.88 23.96 -15.66
CA LEU A 299 18.72 23.37 -16.32
C LEU A 299 17.73 24.40 -16.87
N ILE A 300 17.81 25.65 -16.39
CA ILE A 300 16.90 26.72 -16.78
C ILE A 300 17.71 27.96 -17.23
N ASN A 301 17.08 28.75 -18.11
CA ASN A 301 17.61 30.01 -18.58
C ASN A 301 17.39 31.16 -17.58
N GLY A 302 17.78 32.40 -17.96
CA GLY A 302 17.56 33.60 -17.15
C GLY A 302 16.12 33.87 -16.76
N ASP A 303 15.15 33.48 -17.62
CA ASP A 303 13.72 33.63 -17.40
C ASP A 303 13.13 32.50 -16.56
N GLY A 304 13.94 31.55 -16.13
CA GLY A 304 13.50 30.41 -15.30
C GLY A 304 12.82 29.28 -16.11
N ARG A 305 13.04 29.19 -17.40
CA ARG A 305 12.45 28.14 -18.25
C ARG A 305 13.46 27.06 -18.59
N PHE A 306 13.00 25.81 -18.62
CA PHE A 306 13.75 24.68 -19.14
C PHE A 306 13.83 24.80 -20.67
N VAL A 307 15.03 24.97 -21.21
CA VAL A 307 15.23 25.20 -22.64
C VAL A 307 16.02 24.09 -23.34
N ASP A 308 16.55 23.17 -22.60
CA ASP A 308 17.39 22.08 -23.10
C ASP A 308 16.94 20.72 -22.55
N ALA A 309 16.08 20.04 -23.31
CA ALA A 309 15.57 18.73 -22.94
C ALA A 309 16.69 17.65 -22.87
N TYR A 310 17.72 17.76 -23.73
CA TYR A 310 18.84 16.81 -23.73
C TYR A 310 19.65 16.93 -22.43
N LYS A 311 19.94 18.14 -22.01
CA LYS A 311 20.65 18.39 -20.76
C LYS A 311 19.87 17.90 -19.54
N LEU A 312 18.55 18.12 -19.53
CA LEU A 312 17.68 17.60 -18.47
C LEU A 312 17.68 16.08 -18.45
N ALA A 313 17.59 15.43 -19.60
CA ALA A 313 17.68 13.97 -19.72
C ALA A 313 19.04 13.44 -19.23
N GLU A 314 20.16 14.12 -19.51
CA GLU A 314 21.47 13.76 -18.99
C GLU A 314 21.52 13.78 -17.45
N VAL A 315 20.90 14.79 -16.84
CA VAL A 315 20.83 14.88 -15.36
C VAL A 315 19.98 13.74 -14.78
N PHE A 316 18.87 13.40 -15.40
CA PHE A 316 18.07 12.22 -15.01
C PHE A 316 18.86 10.93 -15.12
N CYS A 317 19.76 10.80 -16.09
CA CYS A 317 20.65 9.64 -16.24
C CYS A 317 21.87 9.66 -15.30
N GLY A 318 21.92 10.59 -14.34
CA GLY A 318 22.95 10.65 -13.31
C GLY A 318 24.27 11.33 -13.73
N ARG A 319 24.34 11.95 -14.89
CA ARG A 319 25.47 12.82 -15.24
C ARG A 319 25.41 14.08 -14.35
N LYS A 320 26.38 14.22 -13.45
CA LYS A 320 26.56 15.49 -12.73
C LYS A 320 26.82 16.56 -13.76
N ALA A 321 26.00 17.62 -13.77
CA ALA A 321 26.29 18.81 -14.58
C ALA A 321 27.72 19.26 -14.27
N LYS A 322 28.60 19.29 -15.27
CA LYS A 322 29.96 19.79 -15.09
C LYS A 322 29.84 21.21 -14.56
N LYS A 323 30.36 21.47 -13.37
CA LYS A 323 30.59 22.83 -12.91
C LYS A 323 31.48 23.51 -13.96
N LYS A 324 30.95 24.52 -14.65
CA LYS A 324 31.79 25.48 -15.40
C LYS A 324 32.50 26.39 -14.43
#